data_1293a0d2e1cecb2ebd2f7fd0daff1dca
#
_entry.id   1293a0d2e1cecb2ebd2f7fd0daff1dca
#
_cell.length_a   1.000
_cell.length_b   1.000
_cell.length_c   1.000
_cell.angle_alpha   90.00
_cell.angle_beta   90.00
_cell.angle_gamma   90.00
#
_symmetry.space_group_name_H-M   'P 1'
#
loop_
_entity.id
_entity.type
_entity.pdbx_description
1 polymer ?
#
loop_
_entity_poly.entity_id
_entity_poly.type
_entity_poly.pdbx_seq_one_letter_code
_entity_poly.pdbx_strand_id
1 'polypeptide(L)'
;MFGVIKIERIGGGFFKRLHYRLFPPEPVIERISVLGSAPFFTLTLVCDENEEVDTGEIYSLLGRCAGRVIVCGGTITEDEKVKNFEPRILPSVMLFNSAVDYIKKCSLPPEKTSVAVMDFNGFQKDKLSLL
;
A
#
# COMPACT_ATOMS: atom_id res chain seq x y z
N MET A 1 -4.33 8.17 14.44
CA MET A 1 -4.82 6.85 14.02
C MET A 1 -4.97 6.89 12.52
N PHE A 2 -4.58 5.87 11.80
CA PHE A 2 -4.69 5.78 10.34
C PHE A 2 -5.28 4.43 9.95
N GLY A 3 -5.77 4.34 8.71
CA GLY A 3 -6.29 3.10 8.14
C GLY A 3 -5.40 2.59 7.00
N VAL A 4 -5.36 1.28 6.83
CA VAL A 4 -4.79 0.63 5.66
C VAL A 4 -5.92 -0.02 4.89
N ILE A 5 -6.08 0.32 3.62
CA ILE A 5 -7.08 -0.28 2.75
C ILE A 5 -6.36 -1.26 1.83
N LYS A 6 -6.76 -2.51 1.91
CA LYS A 6 -6.29 -3.58 1.03
C LYS A 6 -7.38 -3.90 0.03
N ILE A 7 -7.12 -3.64 -1.25
CA ILE A 7 -8.05 -3.94 -2.33
C ILE A 7 -7.60 -5.25 -2.98
N GLU A 8 -8.44 -6.27 -2.88
CA GLU A 8 -8.25 -7.55 -3.55
C GLU A 8 -9.13 -7.61 -4.78
N ARG A 9 -8.52 -7.70 -5.96
CA ARG A 9 -9.25 -7.80 -7.22
C ARG A 9 -9.58 -9.26 -7.52
N ILE A 10 -10.83 -9.53 -7.83
CA ILE A 10 -11.26 -10.88 -8.25
C ILE A 10 -10.85 -11.09 -9.69
N GLY A 11 -9.70 -11.77 -9.87
CA GLY A 11 -9.32 -12.32 -11.15
C GLY A 11 -10.01 -13.66 -11.38
N GLY A 12 -10.51 -13.92 -12.56
CA GLY A 12 -11.02 -15.25 -12.89
C GLY A 12 -12.17 -15.26 -13.89
N GLY A 13 -12.57 -16.49 -14.28
CA GLY A 13 -13.59 -16.70 -15.29
C GLY A 13 -14.99 -16.29 -14.85
N PHE A 14 -15.92 -16.34 -15.82
CA PHE A 14 -17.32 -15.95 -15.69
C PHE A 14 -18.02 -16.47 -14.44
N PHE A 15 -17.79 -17.71 -14.05
CA PHE A 15 -18.43 -18.30 -12.85
C PHE A 15 -18.00 -17.67 -11.54
N LYS A 16 -16.74 -17.25 -11.41
CA LYS A 16 -16.27 -16.56 -10.20
C LYS A 16 -16.90 -15.18 -10.08
N ARG A 17 -17.00 -14.44 -11.19
CA ARG A 17 -17.66 -13.13 -11.22
C ARG A 17 -19.15 -13.23 -10.94
N LEU A 18 -19.81 -14.26 -11.47
CA LEU A 18 -21.23 -14.51 -11.19
C LEU A 18 -21.46 -14.84 -9.71
N HIS A 19 -20.58 -15.67 -9.12
CA HIS A 19 -20.66 -15.99 -7.70
C HIS A 19 -20.47 -14.74 -6.83
N TYR A 20 -19.50 -13.89 -7.17
CA TYR A 20 -19.26 -12.63 -6.47
C TYR A 20 -20.50 -11.70 -6.51
N ARG A 21 -21.15 -11.58 -7.66
CA ARG A 21 -22.37 -10.77 -7.81
C ARG A 21 -23.54 -11.29 -6.97
N LEU A 22 -23.66 -12.59 -6.83
CA LEU A 22 -24.72 -13.21 -6.05
C LEU A 22 -24.43 -13.22 -4.53
N PHE A 23 -23.17 -13.33 -4.18
CA PHE A 23 -22.69 -13.45 -2.80
C PHE A 23 -21.44 -12.57 -2.62
N PRO A 24 -21.61 -11.23 -2.58
CA PRO A 24 -20.47 -10.34 -2.37
C PRO A 24 -19.86 -10.62 -0.99
N PRO A 25 -18.54 -10.79 -0.90
CA PRO A 25 -17.88 -10.97 0.38
C PRO A 25 -18.01 -9.69 1.23
N GLU A 26 -18.26 -9.86 2.50
CA GLU A 26 -18.34 -8.74 3.42
C GLU A 26 -16.95 -8.10 3.62
N PRO A 27 -16.88 -6.76 3.76
CA PRO A 27 -15.66 -6.07 4.12
C PRO A 27 -15.11 -6.57 5.46
N VAL A 28 -13.81 -6.87 5.51
CA VAL A 28 -13.15 -7.33 6.74
C VAL A 28 -12.38 -6.19 7.37
N ILE A 29 -12.72 -5.87 8.63
CA ILE A 29 -12.02 -4.85 9.41
C ILE A 29 -11.23 -5.54 10.52
N GLU A 30 -9.93 -5.31 10.55
CA GLU A 30 -9.03 -5.82 11.58
C GLU A 30 -8.32 -4.65 12.28
N ARG A 31 -8.21 -4.75 13.59
CA ARG A 31 -7.36 -3.85 14.36
C ARG A 31 -6.01 -4.49 14.60
N ILE A 32 -4.98 -3.87 14.07
CA ILE A 32 -3.61 -4.35 14.23
C ILE A 32 -2.90 -3.48 15.27
N SER A 33 -2.34 -4.12 16.29
CA SER A 33 -1.52 -3.48 17.31
C SER A 33 -0.10 -4.05 17.20
N VAL A 34 0.84 -3.18 16.89
CA VAL A 34 2.27 -3.53 16.87
C VAL A 34 2.89 -3.04 18.17
N LEU A 35 3.71 -3.87 18.79
CA LEU A 35 4.34 -3.57 20.08
C LEU A 35 5.09 -2.22 20.02
N GLY A 36 4.74 -1.28 20.90
CA GLY A 36 5.36 0.05 20.94
C GLY A 36 4.88 1.05 19.89
N SER A 37 3.88 0.71 19.06
CA SER A 37 3.31 1.60 18.06
C SER A 37 1.83 1.88 18.30
N ALA A 38 1.33 2.98 17.70
CA ALA A 38 -0.10 3.26 17.72
C ALA A 38 -0.86 2.21 16.89
N PRO A 39 -2.00 1.72 17.36
CA PRO A 39 -2.82 0.78 16.61
C PRO A 39 -3.36 1.42 15.34
N PHE A 40 -3.50 0.62 14.29
CA PHE A 40 -4.14 1.00 13.04
C PHE A 40 -5.19 -0.02 12.63
N PHE A 41 -6.08 0.38 11.74
CA PHE A 41 -7.10 -0.49 11.20
C PHE A 41 -6.74 -0.91 9.78
N THR A 42 -6.95 -2.18 9.48
CA THR A 42 -6.89 -2.70 8.11
C THR A 42 -8.30 -3.01 7.65
N LEU A 43 -8.70 -2.44 6.52
CA LEU A 43 -9.94 -2.73 5.82
C LEU A 43 -9.60 -3.50 4.55
N THR A 44 -10.04 -4.75 4.47
CA THR A 44 -9.92 -5.55 3.26
C THR A 44 -11.22 -5.48 2.48
N LEU A 45 -11.15 -4.97 1.25
CA LEU A 45 -12.24 -4.90 0.29
C LEU A 45 -11.94 -5.84 -0.86
N VAL A 46 -12.94 -6.60 -1.26
CA VAL A 46 -12.87 -7.47 -2.43
C VAL A 46 -13.74 -6.86 -3.51
N CYS A 47 -13.16 -6.54 -4.67
CA CYS A 47 -13.85 -5.86 -5.76
C CYS A 47 -13.66 -6.60 -7.08
N ASP A 48 -14.59 -6.43 -8.04
CA ASP A 48 -14.37 -6.89 -9.42
C ASP A 48 -13.27 -6.03 -10.08
N GLU A 49 -12.65 -6.55 -11.15
CA GLU A 49 -11.54 -5.88 -11.84
C GLU A 49 -11.88 -4.45 -12.29
N ASN A 50 -13.14 -4.21 -12.69
CA ASN A 50 -13.62 -2.93 -13.22
C ASN A 50 -14.49 -2.15 -12.22
N GLU A 51 -14.61 -2.62 -10.99
CA GLU A 51 -15.42 -1.97 -9.98
C GLU A 51 -14.62 -0.85 -9.30
N GLU A 52 -15.21 0.33 -9.26
CA GLU A 52 -14.67 1.44 -8.47
C GLU A 52 -15.06 1.23 -7.01
N VAL A 53 -14.09 1.50 -6.13
CA VAL A 53 -14.32 1.38 -4.69
C VAL A 53 -15.13 2.59 -4.21
N ASP A 54 -16.25 2.34 -3.56
CA ASP A 54 -17.09 3.39 -2.99
C ASP A 54 -16.44 4.01 -1.75
N THR A 55 -16.06 5.28 -1.87
CA THR A 55 -15.47 6.06 -0.77
C THR A 55 -16.45 6.30 0.38
N GLY A 56 -17.75 6.34 0.09
CA GLY A 56 -18.80 6.42 1.10
C GLY A 56 -18.84 5.18 2.00
N GLU A 57 -18.67 4.01 1.42
CA GLU A 57 -18.53 2.75 2.16
C GLU A 57 -17.27 2.75 3.02
N ILE A 58 -16.12 3.12 2.47
CA ILE A 58 -14.87 3.25 3.23
C ILE A 58 -15.06 4.16 4.44
N TYR A 59 -15.72 5.32 4.24
CA TYR A 59 -15.95 6.24 5.33
C TYR A 59 -16.90 5.68 6.38
N SER A 60 -17.94 4.97 5.98
CA SER A 60 -18.90 4.34 6.91
C SER A 60 -18.23 3.30 7.80
N LEU A 61 -17.27 2.55 7.25
CA LEU A 61 -16.56 1.48 7.94
C LEU A 61 -15.41 1.98 8.82
N LEU A 62 -14.60 2.92 8.32
CA LEU A 62 -13.41 3.43 9.01
C LEU A 62 -13.64 4.72 9.81
N GLY A 63 -14.76 5.42 9.58
CA GLY A 63 -15.09 6.67 10.24
C GLY A 63 -13.96 7.70 10.09
N ARG A 64 -13.54 8.30 11.20
CA ARG A 64 -12.47 9.33 11.21
C ARG A 64 -11.11 8.81 10.72
N CYS A 65 -10.88 7.50 10.71
CA CYS A 65 -9.63 6.92 10.21
C CYS A 65 -9.55 6.99 8.68
N ALA A 66 -10.67 7.12 7.97
CA ALA A 66 -10.72 7.28 6.52
C ALA A 66 -10.03 8.55 6.01
N GLY A 67 -9.92 9.59 6.83
CA GLY A 67 -9.22 10.83 6.48
C GLY A 67 -7.69 10.68 6.33
N ARG A 68 -7.13 9.52 6.69
CA ARG A 68 -5.70 9.18 6.53
C ARG A 68 -5.57 7.71 6.26
N VAL A 69 -5.67 7.32 5.00
CA VAL A 69 -5.56 5.92 4.59
C VAL A 69 -4.35 5.69 3.69
N ILE A 70 -3.80 4.49 3.78
CA ILE A 70 -2.81 3.97 2.84
C ILE A 70 -3.50 2.90 2.02
N VAL A 71 -3.52 3.04 0.71
CA VAL A 71 -4.17 2.10 -0.19
C VAL A 71 -3.15 1.12 -0.77
N CYS A 72 -3.45 -0.16 -0.64
CA CYS A 72 -2.63 -1.26 -1.16
C CYS A 72 -3.46 -2.10 -2.14
N GLY A 73 -2.89 -2.39 -3.29
CA GLY A 73 -3.51 -3.28 -4.29
C GLY A 73 -4.50 -2.60 -5.24
N GLY A 74 -4.59 -1.29 -5.23
CA GLY A 74 -5.48 -0.55 -6.13
C GLY A 74 -5.40 0.95 -5.94
N THR A 75 -6.32 1.65 -6.59
CA THR A 75 -6.52 3.09 -6.45
C THR A 75 -7.94 3.35 -5.95
N ILE A 76 -8.12 4.42 -5.21
CA ILE A 76 -9.42 4.95 -4.81
C ILE A 76 -9.57 6.36 -5.36
N THR A 77 -10.79 6.78 -5.63
CA THR A 77 -11.09 8.17 -5.92
C THR A 77 -11.06 8.94 -4.60
N GLU A 78 -10.20 9.94 -4.50
CA GLU A 78 -10.14 10.79 -3.30
C GLU A 78 -11.34 11.73 -3.25
N ASP A 79 -11.87 11.89 -2.05
CA ASP A 79 -12.89 12.88 -1.75
C ASP A 79 -12.53 13.69 -0.50
N GLU A 80 -13.44 14.55 -0.01
CA GLU A 80 -13.20 15.35 1.19
C GLU A 80 -12.99 14.51 2.45
N LYS A 81 -13.54 13.30 2.50
CA LYS A 81 -13.58 12.42 3.69
C LYS A 81 -12.52 11.33 3.66
N VAL A 82 -12.18 10.85 2.46
CA VAL A 82 -11.22 9.77 2.25
C VAL A 82 -10.01 10.30 1.50
N LYS A 83 -8.87 10.38 2.20
CA LYS A 83 -7.62 10.89 1.64
C LYS A 83 -6.55 9.81 1.65
N ASN A 84 -6.07 9.47 0.48
CA ASN A 84 -4.97 8.54 0.34
C ASN A 84 -3.65 9.22 0.77
N PHE A 85 -2.96 8.59 1.69
CA PHE A 85 -1.62 9.01 2.08
C PHE A 85 -0.58 8.13 1.37
N GLU A 86 0.14 8.73 0.45
CA GLU A 86 1.27 8.07 -0.20
C GLU A 86 2.57 8.40 0.54
N PRO A 87 3.13 7.46 1.30
CA PRO A 87 4.38 7.69 2.01
C PRO A 87 5.55 7.67 1.01
N ARG A 88 5.85 8.80 0.39
CA ARG A 88 6.92 8.89 -0.64
C ARG A 88 8.33 8.74 -0.06
N ILE A 89 8.55 9.29 1.12
CA ILE A 89 9.88 9.34 1.75
C ILE A 89 10.25 8.00 2.41
N LEU A 90 9.35 7.42 3.18
CA LEU A 90 9.63 6.21 3.98
C LEU A 90 10.04 4.99 3.12
N PRO A 91 9.28 4.61 2.08
CA PRO A 91 9.69 3.51 1.21
C PRO A 91 11.05 3.72 0.56
N SER A 92 11.37 4.96 0.17
CA SER A 92 12.66 5.31 -0.42
C SER A 92 13.81 5.13 0.57
N VAL A 93 13.62 5.55 1.82
CA VAL A 93 14.62 5.36 2.89
C VAL A 93 14.79 3.88 3.21
N MET A 94 13.70 3.13 3.31
CA MET A 94 13.74 1.69 3.57
C MET A 94 14.45 0.93 2.45
N LEU A 95 14.15 1.25 1.19
CA LEU A 95 14.82 0.65 0.04
C LEU A 95 16.33 0.91 0.06
N PHE A 96 16.71 2.17 0.31
CA PHE A 96 18.12 2.55 0.40
C PHE A 96 18.85 1.83 1.53
N ASN A 97 18.30 1.82 2.73
CA ASN A 97 18.88 1.12 3.88
C ASN A 97 18.98 -0.40 3.62
N SER A 98 17.96 -1.01 3.02
CA SER A 98 17.99 -2.42 2.66
C SER A 98 19.07 -2.75 1.65
N ALA A 99 19.29 -1.88 0.66
CA ALA A 99 20.36 -2.05 -0.32
C ALA A 99 21.75 -1.94 0.33
N VAL A 100 21.95 -0.95 1.21
CA VAL A 100 23.21 -0.79 1.95
C VAL A 100 23.48 -1.99 2.86
N ASP A 101 22.46 -2.47 3.57
CA ASP A 101 22.61 -3.65 4.44
C ASP A 101 22.90 -4.92 3.64
N TYR A 102 22.32 -5.07 2.47
CA TYR A 102 22.61 -6.18 1.57
C TYR A 102 24.06 -6.14 1.10
N ILE A 103 24.56 -4.97 0.65
CA ILE A 103 25.94 -4.78 0.21
C ILE A 103 26.92 -5.13 1.34
N LYS A 104 26.64 -4.66 2.56
CA LYS A 104 27.46 -4.99 3.75
C LYS A 104 27.48 -6.50 4.03
N LYS A 105 26.35 -7.18 3.89
CA LYS A 105 26.26 -8.63 4.09
C LYS A 105 27.02 -9.43 3.02
N CYS A 106 27.07 -8.92 1.80
CA CYS A 106 27.81 -9.57 0.72
C CYS A 106 29.32 -9.46 0.89
N SER A 107 29.83 -8.63 1.80
CA SER A 107 31.27 -8.41 2.06
C SER A 107 32.08 -8.10 0.79
N LEU A 108 31.45 -7.47 -0.19
CA LEU A 108 32.10 -7.07 -1.43
C LEU A 108 32.91 -5.78 -1.21
N PRO A 109 34.14 -5.68 -1.74
CA PRO A 109 34.89 -4.44 -1.65
C PRO A 109 34.15 -3.33 -2.44
N PRO A 110 34.10 -2.09 -1.91
CA PRO A 110 33.38 -0.98 -2.52
C PRO A 110 33.81 -0.72 -3.98
N GLU A 111 35.09 -0.88 -4.28
CA GLU A 111 35.65 -0.64 -5.61
C GLU A 111 35.18 -1.65 -6.67
N LYS A 112 34.67 -2.80 -6.22
CA LYS A 112 34.10 -3.87 -7.08
C LYS A 112 32.57 -3.95 -7.07
N THR A 113 31.95 -3.00 -6.37
CA THR A 113 30.48 -3.02 -6.21
C THR A 113 29.88 -1.94 -7.09
N SER A 114 28.99 -2.34 -7.99
CA SER A 114 28.17 -1.43 -8.77
C SER A 114 26.72 -1.61 -8.37
N VAL A 115 26.03 -0.51 -8.06
CA VAL A 115 24.62 -0.50 -7.71
C VAL A 115 23.83 0.20 -8.82
N ALA A 116 22.88 -0.49 -9.43
CA ALA A 116 21.95 0.11 -10.38
C ALA A 116 20.61 0.40 -9.68
N VAL A 117 20.15 1.63 -9.77
CA VAL A 117 18.84 2.04 -9.25
C VAL A 117 17.92 2.35 -10.43
N MET A 118 16.84 1.60 -10.55
CA MET A 118 15.77 1.89 -11.51
C MET A 118 14.67 2.67 -10.81
N ASP A 119 14.58 3.95 -11.12
CA ASP A 119 13.58 4.86 -10.57
C ASP A 119 12.64 5.34 -11.68
N PHE A 120 11.56 4.60 -11.89
CA PHE A 120 10.58 4.89 -12.93
C PHE A 120 9.80 6.20 -12.70
N ASN A 121 9.73 6.67 -11.46
CA ASN A 121 8.95 7.83 -11.07
C ASN A 121 9.80 9.07 -10.76
N GLY A 122 11.13 8.97 -10.80
CA GLY A 122 12.04 10.07 -10.53
C GLY A 122 12.11 10.54 -9.07
N PHE A 123 11.59 9.75 -8.12
CA PHE A 123 11.56 10.11 -6.68
C PHE A 123 12.91 9.99 -5.97
N GLN A 124 13.88 9.34 -6.59
CA GLN A 124 15.17 9.06 -5.97
C GLN A 124 16.30 10.00 -6.44
N LYS A 125 16.02 10.90 -7.39
CA LYS A 125 17.03 11.80 -7.98
C LYS A 125 17.84 12.55 -6.94
N ASP A 126 17.17 13.12 -5.94
CA ASP A 126 17.83 13.95 -4.92
C ASP A 126 18.70 13.13 -3.94
N LYS A 127 18.44 11.82 -3.84
CA LYS A 127 19.19 10.95 -2.92
C LYS A 127 20.36 10.25 -3.59
N LEU A 128 20.29 10.02 -4.90
CA LEU A 128 21.39 9.43 -5.67
C LEU A 128 22.59 10.36 -5.79
N SER A 129 22.39 11.67 -5.62
CA SER A 129 23.48 12.66 -5.59
C SER A 129 24.27 12.65 -4.28
N LEU A 130 23.86 11.86 -3.28
CA LEU A 130 24.53 11.73 -1.97
C LEU A 130 25.39 10.45 -1.87
N LEU A 131 25.46 9.64 -2.92
CA LEU A 131 26.31 8.48 -3.10
C LEU A 131 27.57 8.83 -3.86
#